data_14972677b915d39a2468a193b2fa9919
#
_entry.id   14972677b915d39a2468a193b2fa9919
#
_cell.length_a   1.000
_cell.length_b   1.000
_cell.length_c   1.000
_cell.angle_alpha   90.00
_cell.angle_beta   90.00
_cell.angle_gamma   90.00
#
_symmetry.space_group_name_H-M   'P 1'
#
loop_
_entity.id
_entity.type
_entity.pdbx_description
1 polymer ?
#
loop_
_entity_poly.entity_id
_entity_poly.type
_entity_poly.pdbx_seq_one_letter_code
_entity_poly.pdbx_strand_id
1 'polypeptide(L)'
;MRIFVTLFLVFNFSLYAAEVVKLSKKYQSSQKCIACHQHIAKDWKNSWHAKSHYNKDEYYRKSIDYLSRKTRESQKTIEVKCAKCHNPRISVTKVNDDFEVVAALGLEKGSKIDKALKDKTISEGINCLVCHNVNHINTKAPANVRGMDRVSWNKNGTMSGPFNDAKSPYHKTQQRKFFTKDPNQLCFVCHANEHSYINKNLIFTNMEKEYKGNQKCVECHMSPKVHKYAATYRYNGKLKPRDIRYHKFDGAHKEQLWKNALQLSLKDAGDHLLITIKNPQPHNIPSGFGGREILVQIEYYHGDKETKTVSLTTYYKRKRGKKSIPHSALKASKNLSIPAKGSKTIKVTKPQNISKVKVTLYYKLVNDEIHLLLKLKEDIWQKKFFITSKEIKF
;
A
#
# COMPACT_ATOMS: atom_id res chain seq x y z
N MET A 1 34.11 -37.44 -16.61
CA MET A 1 34.78 -36.65 -15.55
C MET A 1 34.49 -35.13 -15.57
N ARG A 2 34.17 -34.52 -16.71
CA ARG A 2 33.84 -33.05 -16.79
C ARG A 2 32.47 -32.64 -16.23
N ILE A 3 31.48 -33.52 -16.25
CA ILE A 3 30.11 -33.24 -15.77
C ILE A 3 30.01 -33.16 -14.23
N PHE A 4 30.85 -33.95 -13.53
CA PHE A 4 30.83 -33.94 -12.04
C PHE A 4 31.44 -32.67 -11.43
N VAL A 5 32.42 -32.06 -12.07
CA VAL A 5 33.06 -30.82 -11.60
C VAL A 5 32.07 -29.63 -11.71
N THR A 6 31.26 -29.59 -12.78
CA THR A 6 30.27 -28.52 -12.99
C THR A 6 29.12 -28.60 -11.96
N LEU A 7 28.70 -29.80 -11.55
CA LEU A 7 27.67 -29.99 -10.54
C LEU A 7 28.13 -29.57 -9.13
N PHE A 8 29.42 -29.78 -8.83
CA PHE A 8 30.00 -29.39 -7.53
C PHE A 8 30.19 -27.87 -7.40
N LEU A 9 30.50 -27.18 -8.49
CA LEU A 9 30.58 -25.71 -8.52
C LEU A 9 29.21 -25.05 -8.32
N VAL A 10 28.15 -25.59 -8.93
CA VAL A 10 26.77 -25.05 -8.75
C VAL A 10 26.29 -25.20 -7.31
N PHE A 11 26.67 -26.27 -6.62
CA PHE A 11 26.27 -26.51 -5.23
C PHE A 11 26.91 -25.53 -4.24
N ASN A 12 28.12 -25.03 -4.53
CA ASN A 12 28.78 -24.04 -3.68
C ASN A 12 28.26 -22.60 -3.91
N PHE A 13 27.82 -22.27 -5.11
CA PHE A 13 27.25 -20.94 -5.41
C PHE A 13 26.00 -20.62 -4.61
N SER A 14 25.15 -21.62 -4.33
CA SER A 14 23.89 -21.39 -3.59
C SER A 14 24.07 -20.99 -2.12
N LEU A 15 25.25 -21.19 -1.52
CA LEU A 15 25.53 -20.86 -0.12
C LEU A 15 25.75 -19.35 0.11
N TYR A 16 26.20 -18.60 -0.90
CA TYR A 16 26.58 -17.18 -0.80
C TYR A 16 25.64 -16.22 -1.56
N ALA A 17 24.61 -16.74 -2.21
CA ALA A 17 23.74 -15.99 -3.10
C ALA A 17 22.82 -14.97 -2.40
N ALA A 18 22.87 -14.82 -1.09
CA ALA A 18 22.01 -13.91 -0.35
C ALA A 18 22.67 -13.31 0.89
N GLU A 19 22.41 -12.03 1.14
CA GLU A 19 22.72 -11.40 2.41
C GLU A 19 21.62 -11.74 3.43
N VAL A 20 22.00 -12.41 4.52
CA VAL A 20 21.08 -12.88 5.56
C VAL A 20 21.24 -12.03 6.80
N VAL A 21 20.16 -11.46 7.29
CA VAL A 21 20.09 -10.72 8.56
C VAL A 21 19.65 -11.65 9.66
N LYS A 22 20.40 -11.66 10.77
CA LYS A 22 20.02 -12.41 11.98
C LYS A 22 18.90 -11.65 12.70
N LEU A 23 17.65 -12.01 12.44
CA LEU A 23 16.49 -11.48 13.15
C LEU A 23 16.39 -12.09 14.55
N SER A 24 15.99 -11.28 15.54
CA SER A 24 15.63 -11.80 16.86
C SER A 24 14.47 -12.80 16.73
N LYS A 25 14.63 -14.01 17.22
CA LYS A 25 13.57 -15.03 17.23
C LYS A 25 12.44 -14.70 18.21
N LYS A 26 12.66 -13.76 19.15
CA LYS A 26 11.66 -13.35 20.13
C LYS A 26 10.61 -12.49 19.43
N TYR A 27 9.35 -12.89 19.49
CA TYR A 27 8.22 -12.15 18.91
C TYR A 27 8.28 -11.89 17.40
N GLN A 28 8.79 -12.81 16.60
CA GLN A 28 8.76 -12.66 15.14
C GLN A 28 7.35 -12.78 14.56
N SER A 29 6.49 -13.61 15.16
CA SER A 29 5.12 -13.84 14.74
C SER A 29 4.11 -13.09 15.62
N SER A 30 3.07 -12.55 15.00
CA SER A 30 1.90 -11.96 15.67
C SER A 30 1.14 -12.96 16.54
N GLN A 31 1.31 -14.26 16.34
CA GLN A 31 0.62 -15.29 17.15
C GLN A 31 0.91 -15.12 18.64
N LYS A 32 2.12 -14.73 19.00
CA LYS A 32 2.47 -14.45 20.41
C LYS A 32 1.79 -13.19 20.97
N CYS A 33 1.42 -12.26 20.12
CA CYS A 33 0.73 -11.02 20.51
C CYS A 33 -0.77 -11.29 20.69
N ILE A 34 -1.35 -12.15 19.84
CA ILE A 34 -2.79 -12.43 19.77
C ILE A 34 -3.32 -12.97 21.10
N ALA A 35 -2.55 -13.80 21.82
CA ALA A 35 -2.97 -14.38 23.09
C ALA A 35 -3.44 -13.33 24.11
N CYS A 36 -2.81 -12.15 24.11
CA CYS A 36 -3.12 -11.06 25.05
C CYS A 36 -3.85 -9.88 24.39
N HIS A 37 -3.58 -9.60 23.10
CA HIS A 37 -4.12 -8.44 22.37
C HIS A 37 -5.24 -8.82 21.37
N GLN A 38 -6.21 -9.64 21.81
CA GLN A 38 -7.20 -10.32 20.95
C GLN A 38 -8.02 -9.37 20.07
N HIS A 39 -8.57 -8.29 20.62
CA HIS A 39 -9.40 -7.39 19.81
C HIS A 39 -8.56 -6.63 18.77
N ILE A 40 -7.36 -6.18 19.14
CA ILE A 40 -6.43 -5.50 18.22
C ILE A 40 -6.04 -6.45 17.10
N ALA A 41 -5.74 -7.70 17.45
CA ALA A 41 -5.39 -8.74 16.49
C ALA A 41 -6.56 -9.09 15.55
N LYS A 42 -7.80 -9.11 16.04
CA LYS A 42 -9.01 -9.32 15.22
C LYS A 42 -9.16 -8.22 14.17
N ASP A 43 -8.97 -6.96 14.55
CA ASP A 43 -9.01 -5.84 13.62
C ASP A 43 -7.92 -5.96 12.55
N TRP A 44 -6.66 -6.19 12.97
CA TRP A 44 -5.52 -6.30 12.08
C TRP A 44 -5.67 -7.47 11.09
N LYS A 45 -6.13 -8.66 11.52
CA LYS A 45 -6.31 -9.83 10.64
C LYS A 45 -7.20 -9.53 9.42
N ASN A 46 -8.15 -8.61 9.56
CA ASN A 46 -9.07 -8.21 8.50
C ASN A 46 -8.54 -7.05 7.64
N SER A 47 -7.35 -6.52 7.94
CA SER A 47 -6.75 -5.40 7.23
C SER A 47 -5.98 -5.86 5.99
N TRP A 48 -5.78 -4.92 5.05
CA TRP A 48 -4.89 -5.15 3.92
C TRP A 48 -3.42 -5.24 4.32
N HIS A 49 -3.02 -4.70 5.46
CA HIS A 49 -1.69 -4.93 6.02
C HIS A 49 -1.44 -6.42 6.31
N ALA A 50 -2.40 -7.13 6.89
CA ALA A 50 -2.29 -8.57 7.12
C ALA A 50 -2.31 -9.41 5.83
N LYS A 51 -2.83 -8.84 4.73
CA LYS A 51 -2.85 -9.47 3.39
C LYS A 51 -1.62 -9.16 2.56
N SER A 52 -0.72 -8.28 3.00
CA SER A 52 0.45 -7.83 2.24
C SER A 52 1.48 -8.95 2.05
N HIS A 53 1.14 -9.95 1.24
CA HIS A 53 1.95 -11.13 0.96
C HIS A 53 1.61 -11.71 -0.42
N TYR A 54 2.60 -12.29 -1.11
CA TYR A 54 2.47 -12.86 -2.45
C TYR A 54 1.26 -13.82 -2.59
N ASN A 55 1.03 -14.67 -1.59
CA ASN A 55 -0.08 -15.65 -1.63
C ASN A 55 -1.44 -15.09 -1.19
N LYS A 56 -1.52 -13.83 -0.73
CA LYS A 56 -2.77 -13.27 -0.15
C LYS A 56 -3.30 -12.04 -0.88
N ASP A 57 -2.43 -11.35 -1.62
CA ASP A 57 -2.79 -10.15 -2.38
C ASP A 57 -2.60 -10.42 -3.86
N GLU A 58 -3.70 -10.52 -4.60
CA GLU A 58 -3.66 -10.81 -6.03
C GLU A 58 -2.91 -9.73 -6.80
N TYR A 59 -3.13 -8.45 -6.49
CA TYR A 59 -2.45 -7.36 -7.18
C TYR A 59 -0.94 -7.43 -6.97
N TYR A 60 -0.50 -7.64 -5.74
CA TYR A 60 0.92 -7.78 -5.40
C TYR A 60 1.55 -8.96 -6.15
N ARG A 61 0.93 -10.14 -6.08
CA ARG A 61 1.38 -11.33 -6.81
C ARG A 61 1.50 -11.08 -8.31
N LYS A 62 0.44 -10.60 -8.94
CA LYS A 62 0.42 -10.34 -10.38
C LYS A 62 1.41 -9.26 -10.80
N SER A 63 1.68 -8.28 -9.94
CA SER A 63 2.69 -7.26 -10.19
C SER A 63 4.10 -7.84 -10.17
N ILE A 64 4.43 -8.72 -9.24
CA ILE A 64 5.71 -9.44 -9.18
C ILE A 64 5.88 -10.32 -10.40
N ASP A 65 4.86 -11.12 -10.75
CA ASP A 65 4.88 -11.97 -11.96
C ASP A 65 5.09 -11.14 -13.23
N TYR A 66 4.44 -9.99 -13.31
CA TYR A 66 4.60 -9.08 -14.43
C TYR A 66 6.01 -8.50 -14.50
N LEU A 67 6.55 -8.04 -13.36
CA LEU A 67 7.91 -7.50 -13.26
C LEU A 67 8.96 -8.56 -13.64
N SER A 68 8.86 -9.77 -13.12
CA SER A 68 9.76 -10.88 -13.42
C SER A 68 9.86 -11.11 -14.94
N ARG A 69 8.73 -11.23 -15.62
CA ARG A 69 8.69 -11.37 -17.08
C ARG A 69 9.27 -10.17 -17.85
N LYS A 70 9.29 -8.98 -17.25
CA LYS A 70 9.73 -7.73 -17.91
C LYS A 70 11.18 -7.36 -17.61
N THR A 71 11.70 -7.75 -16.47
CA THR A 71 13.10 -7.48 -16.05
C THR A 71 14.02 -8.64 -16.31
N ARG A 72 13.49 -9.85 -16.50
CA ARG A 72 14.22 -11.13 -16.56
C ARG A 72 14.85 -11.52 -15.22
N GLU A 73 14.48 -10.86 -14.12
CA GLU A 73 14.84 -11.29 -12.78
C GLU A 73 13.84 -12.34 -12.27
N SER A 74 14.29 -13.23 -11.41
CA SER A 74 13.43 -14.25 -10.81
C SER A 74 12.34 -13.62 -9.93
N GLN A 75 11.19 -14.27 -9.82
CA GLN A 75 10.10 -13.81 -8.93
C GLN A 75 10.60 -13.63 -7.49
N LYS A 76 11.41 -14.58 -7.00
CA LYS A 76 11.95 -14.57 -5.63
C LYS A 76 12.86 -13.37 -5.37
N THR A 77 13.68 -12.97 -6.34
CA THR A 77 14.49 -11.76 -6.25
C THR A 77 13.62 -10.51 -6.12
N ILE A 78 12.58 -10.41 -6.94
CA ILE A 78 11.65 -9.28 -6.88
C ILE A 78 10.88 -9.27 -5.55
N GLU A 79 10.42 -10.43 -5.05
CA GLU A 79 9.79 -10.53 -3.75
C GLU A 79 10.70 -10.02 -2.61
N VAL A 80 11.99 -10.42 -2.61
CA VAL A 80 12.96 -9.92 -1.61
C VAL A 80 13.12 -8.41 -1.69
N LYS A 81 13.24 -7.84 -2.91
CA LYS A 81 13.37 -6.40 -3.10
C LYS A 81 12.10 -5.63 -2.67
N CYS A 82 10.92 -6.19 -2.88
CA CYS A 82 9.63 -5.61 -2.47
C CYS A 82 9.34 -5.82 -0.97
N ALA A 83 10.01 -6.79 -0.34
CA ALA A 83 9.78 -7.14 1.07
C ALA A 83 10.06 -5.99 2.04
N LYS A 84 10.87 -4.99 1.67
CA LYS A 84 11.14 -3.80 2.50
C LYS A 84 9.89 -3.05 2.96
N CYS A 85 8.79 -3.17 2.20
CA CYS A 85 7.49 -2.59 2.53
C CYS A 85 6.41 -3.67 2.74
N HIS A 86 6.43 -4.76 1.96
CA HIS A 86 5.37 -5.77 1.97
C HIS A 86 5.57 -6.87 3.01
N ASN A 87 6.82 -7.30 3.24
CA ASN A 87 7.17 -8.34 4.22
C ASN A 87 8.44 -7.94 5.00
N PRO A 88 8.45 -6.83 5.75
CA PRO A 88 9.67 -6.24 6.30
C PRO A 88 10.39 -7.10 7.34
N ARG A 89 9.81 -8.24 7.73
CA ARG A 89 10.42 -9.21 8.67
C ARG A 89 11.10 -10.39 7.98
N ILE A 90 11.32 -10.29 6.67
CA ILE A 90 12.09 -11.30 5.94
C ILE A 90 13.54 -11.31 6.42
N SER A 91 14.13 -12.51 6.53
CA SER A 91 15.52 -12.69 6.98
C SER A 91 16.57 -12.47 5.88
N VAL A 92 16.15 -12.32 4.62
CA VAL A 92 17.02 -12.05 3.48
C VAL A 92 16.80 -10.63 3.00
N THR A 93 17.86 -9.82 2.92
CA THR A 93 17.76 -8.41 2.54
C THR A 93 18.32 -8.10 1.17
N LYS A 94 19.17 -8.97 0.64
CA LYS A 94 19.81 -8.81 -0.66
C LYS A 94 19.96 -10.15 -1.36
N VAL A 95 19.81 -10.11 -2.66
CA VAL A 95 20.04 -11.21 -3.59
C VAL A 95 21.14 -10.77 -4.55
N ASN A 96 22.09 -11.62 -4.85
CA ASN A 96 23.17 -11.38 -5.81
C ASN A 96 22.89 -12.10 -7.13
N ASP A 97 23.72 -11.77 -8.13
CA ASP A 97 23.53 -12.26 -9.50
C ASP A 97 23.68 -13.79 -9.63
N ASP A 98 24.48 -14.41 -8.75
CA ASP A 98 24.61 -15.88 -8.70
C ASP A 98 23.27 -16.58 -8.48
N PHE A 99 22.39 -15.99 -7.69
CA PHE A 99 21.05 -16.55 -7.46
C PHE A 99 20.21 -16.54 -8.74
N GLU A 100 20.35 -15.54 -9.60
CA GLU A 100 19.61 -15.49 -10.87
C GLU A 100 19.99 -16.64 -11.78
N VAL A 101 21.27 -17.03 -11.79
CA VAL A 101 21.75 -18.21 -12.53
C VAL A 101 21.11 -19.49 -11.97
N VAL A 102 21.14 -19.64 -10.63
CA VAL A 102 20.53 -20.79 -9.94
C VAL A 102 19.02 -20.85 -10.21
N ALA A 103 18.34 -19.70 -10.17
CA ALA A 103 16.89 -19.61 -10.43
C ALA A 103 16.54 -19.87 -11.91
N ALA A 104 17.38 -19.41 -12.85
CA ALA A 104 17.19 -19.68 -14.27
C ALA A 104 17.34 -21.18 -14.62
N LEU A 105 18.13 -21.91 -13.82
CA LEU A 105 18.28 -23.37 -13.92
C LEU A 105 17.22 -24.16 -13.16
N GLY A 106 16.28 -23.49 -12.44
CA GLY A 106 15.27 -24.13 -11.62
C GLY A 106 15.79 -24.79 -10.33
N LEU A 107 17.00 -24.43 -9.90
CA LEU A 107 17.73 -25.03 -8.77
C LEU A 107 17.59 -24.22 -7.46
N GLU A 108 16.77 -23.16 -7.46
CA GLU A 108 16.62 -22.26 -6.32
C GLU A 108 15.80 -22.85 -5.15
N LYS A 109 15.15 -24.00 -5.35
CA LYS A 109 14.33 -24.66 -4.32
C LYS A 109 15.21 -25.09 -3.14
N GLY A 110 14.79 -24.74 -1.93
CA GLY A 110 15.54 -25.06 -0.71
C GLY A 110 16.71 -24.12 -0.41
N SER A 111 16.99 -23.12 -1.27
CA SER A 111 17.95 -22.06 -1.01
C SER A 111 17.57 -21.22 0.24
N LYS A 112 18.52 -20.42 0.75
CA LYS A 112 18.25 -19.46 1.85
C LYS A 112 17.12 -18.50 1.51
N ILE A 113 17.04 -18.06 0.25
CA ILE A 113 15.97 -17.16 -0.25
C ILE A 113 14.63 -17.90 -0.25
N ASP A 114 14.57 -19.10 -0.81
CA ASP A 114 13.36 -19.91 -0.83
C ASP A 114 12.83 -20.21 0.57
N LYS A 115 13.72 -20.56 1.51
CA LYS A 115 13.37 -20.77 2.92
C LYS A 115 12.87 -19.49 3.59
N ALA A 116 13.50 -18.34 3.33
CA ALA A 116 13.09 -17.07 3.89
C ALA A 116 11.70 -16.63 3.38
N LEU A 117 11.42 -16.82 2.08
CA LEU A 117 10.12 -16.49 1.48
C LEU A 117 9.00 -17.44 1.93
N LYS A 118 9.32 -18.67 2.31
CA LYS A 118 8.38 -19.67 2.83
C LYS A 118 8.19 -19.61 4.35
N ASP A 119 8.92 -18.77 5.06
CA ASP A 119 8.77 -18.63 6.51
C ASP A 119 7.34 -18.17 6.85
N LYS A 120 6.69 -18.90 7.76
CA LYS A 120 5.30 -18.62 8.16
C LYS A 120 5.12 -17.19 8.70
N THR A 121 6.15 -16.57 9.27
CA THR A 121 6.07 -15.24 9.86
C THR A 121 5.92 -14.14 8.80
N ILE A 122 6.51 -14.31 7.61
CA ILE A 122 6.37 -13.33 6.52
C ILE A 122 5.00 -13.40 5.87
N SER A 123 4.30 -14.54 5.94
CA SER A 123 2.94 -14.68 5.44
C SER A 123 1.92 -13.83 6.22
N GLU A 124 2.32 -13.29 7.37
CA GLU A 124 1.52 -12.34 8.13
C GLU A 124 1.52 -10.91 7.55
N GLY A 125 2.28 -10.67 6.48
CA GLY A 125 2.37 -9.35 5.83
C GLY A 125 2.99 -8.29 6.76
N ILE A 126 2.34 -7.13 6.87
CA ILE A 126 2.70 -6.07 7.80
C ILE A 126 2.13 -6.41 9.17
N ASN A 127 2.87 -7.17 9.95
CA ASN A 127 2.43 -7.67 11.25
C ASN A 127 2.68 -6.67 12.39
N CYS A 128 2.28 -7.04 13.60
CA CYS A 128 2.40 -6.19 14.80
C CYS A 128 3.83 -5.66 15.00
N LEU A 129 4.83 -6.49 14.75
CA LEU A 129 6.23 -6.16 14.99
C LEU A 129 6.80 -5.16 13.99
N VAL A 130 6.22 -5.08 12.80
CA VAL A 130 6.65 -4.12 11.78
C VAL A 130 6.51 -2.68 12.28
N CYS A 131 5.47 -2.39 13.06
CA CYS A 131 5.27 -1.08 13.68
C CYS A 131 5.81 -1.03 15.11
N HIS A 132 5.47 -2.03 15.93
CA HIS A 132 5.74 -1.98 17.37
C HIS A 132 7.16 -2.39 17.77
N ASN A 133 7.98 -2.91 16.86
CA ASN A 133 9.41 -3.16 17.15
C ASN A 133 10.33 -2.06 16.59
N VAL A 134 9.79 -0.99 16.00
CA VAL A 134 10.58 0.15 15.52
C VAL A 134 11.14 0.92 16.71
N ASN A 135 12.46 1.18 16.67
CA ASN A 135 13.18 2.01 17.64
C ASN A 135 13.25 3.46 17.21
N HIS A 136 13.66 3.70 15.97
CA HIS A 136 13.86 5.04 15.40
C HIS A 136 13.51 5.05 13.92
N ILE A 137 13.03 6.20 13.44
CA ILE A 137 12.75 6.45 12.02
C ILE A 137 13.68 7.55 11.55
N ASN A 138 14.47 7.28 10.50
CA ASN A 138 15.27 8.28 9.84
C ASN A 138 14.39 9.13 8.91
N THR A 139 13.90 10.26 9.43
CA THR A 139 13.06 11.21 8.69
C THR A 139 13.84 12.04 7.68
N LYS A 140 15.19 12.07 7.79
CA LYS A 140 16.07 12.77 6.85
C LYS A 140 16.67 11.85 5.79
N ALA A 141 16.19 10.61 5.69
CA ALA A 141 16.69 9.67 4.70
C ALA A 141 16.44 10.19 3.27
N PRO A 142 17.40 10.02 2.34
CA PRO A 142 17.19 10.34 0.93
C PRO A 142 15.96 9.65 0.33
N ALA A 143 15.39 10.23 -0.71
CA ALA A 143 14.15 9.72 -1.32
C ALA A 143 14.25 8.28 -1.87
N ASN A 144 15.44 7.81 -2.21
CA ASN A 144 15.69 6.44 -2.64
C ASN A 144 15.78 5.43 -1.49
N VAL A 145 15.92 5.90 -0.24
CA VAL A 145 15.88 5.07 0.99
C VAL A 145 14.44 5.03 1.49
N ARG A 146 13.81 3.86 1.43
CA ARG A 146 12.39 3.69 1.76
C ARG A 146 12.12 2.36 2.45
N GLY A 147 10.90 2.21 2.94
CA GLY A 147 10.50 1.02 3.67
C GLY A 147 11.36 0.85 4.91
N MET A 148 11.66 -0.36 5.26
CA MET A 148 12.38 -0.66 6.49
C MET A 148 13.86 -0.26 6.48
N ASP A 149 14.42 0.20 5.37
CA ASP A 149 15.75 0.83 5.35
C ASP A 149 15.76 2.20 6.06
N ARG A 150 14.59 2.81 6.29
CA ARG A 150 14.42 4.07 7.05
C ARG A 150 14.34 3.86 8.56
N VAL A 151 14.31 2.64 9.06
CA VAL A 151 14.09 2.37 10.49
C VAL A 151 15.23 1.59 11.12
N SER A 152 15.41 1.79 12.41
CA SER A 152 16.15 0.87 13.26
C SER A 152 15.20 0.11 14.19
N TRP A 153 15.54 -1.12 14.51
CA TRP A 153 14.73 -1.99 15.33
C TRP A 153 15.13 -1.94 16.81
N ASN A 154 14.15 -2.08 17.70
CA ASN A 154 14.44 -2.29 19.11
C ASN A 154 15.17 -3.63 19.32
N LYS A 155 16.12 -3.61 20.23
CA LYS A 155 16.80 -4.81 20.72
C LYS A 155 15.96 -5.53 21.79
N ASN A 156 16.26 -6.79 22.05
CA ASN A 156 15.76 -7.58 23.19
C ASN A 156 14.22 -7.65 23.32
N GLY A 157 13.49 -7.56 22.19
CA GLY A 157 12.03 -7.70 22.19
C GLY A 157 11.29 -6.54 22.86
N THR A 158 11.89 -5.35 22.95
CA THR A 158 11.20 -4.12 23.40
C THR A 158 10.12 -3.73 22.38
N MET A 159 8.92 -3.42 22.86
CA MET A 159 7.79 -2.96 22.06
C MET A 159 7.60 -1.46 22.21
N SER A 160 7.55 -0.76 21.10
CA SER A 160 7.24 0.67 21.02
C SER A 160 5.73 0.89 20.97
N GLY A 161 5.26 1.96 21.60
CA GLY A 161 3.84 2.30 21.61
C GLY A 161 3.56 3.73 22.04
N PRO A 162 2.28 4.11 22.15
CA PRO A 162 1.89 5.47 22.52
C PRO A 162 1.90 5.75 24.03
N PHE A 163 1.95 4.73 24.89
CA PHE A 163 1.77 4.89 26.34
C PHE A 163 3.11 4.88 27.07
N ASN A 164 3.35 5.88 27.90
CA ASN A 164 4.56 6.00 28.72
C ASN A 164 4.52 5.13 29.99
N ASP A 165 3.32 4.82 30.46
CA ASP A 165 3.06 4.03 31.65
C ASP A 165 2.71 2.55 31.35
N ALA A 166 2.89 2.11 30.10
CA ALA A 166 2.64 0.72 29.73
C ALA A 166 3.66 -0.22 30.41
N LYS A 167 3.14 -1.26 31.04
CA LYS A 167 3.96 -2.32 31.68
C LYS A 167 3.48 -3.69 31.20
N SER A 168 4.41 -4.61 30.96
CA SER A 168 4.09 -5.98 30.56
C SER A 168 5.13 -6.93 31.19
N PRO A 169 4.72 -8.09 31.70
CA PRO A 169 5.65 -9.11 32.17
C PRO A 169 6.30 -9.89 31.02
N TYR A 170 5.74 -9.80 29.80
CA TYR A 170 6.17 -10.61 28.66
C TYR A 170 7.15 -9.88 27.73
N HIS A 171 7.12 -8.53 27.72
CA HIS A 171 8.02 -7.71 26.89
C HIS A 171 8.24 -6.35 27.52
N LYS A 172 9.42 -5.77 27.31
CA LYS A 172 9.69 -4.38 27.64
C LYS A 172 8.83 -3.46 26.77
N THR A 173 8.41 -2.33 27.34
CA THR A 173 7.60 -1.31 26.65
C THR A 173 8.33 0.01 26.61
N GLN A 174 8.17 0.77 25.54
CA GLN A 174 8.76 2.08 25.39
C GLN A 174 7.83 3.00 24.58
N GLN A 175 7.56 4.18 25.11
CA GLN A 175 6.87 5.22 24.35
C GLN A 175 7.81 5.78 23.28
N ARG A 176 7.27 6.04 22.08
CA ARG A 176 7.98 6.69 20.97
C ARG A 176 7.17 7.86 20.42
N LYS A 177 7.88 8.95 20.06
CA LYS A 177 7.27 10.18 19.53
C LYS A 177 6.45 9.92 18.25
N PHE A 178 6.88 8.98 17.41
CA PHE A 178 6.16 8.61 16.20
C PHE A 178 4.88 7.75 16.45
N PHE A 179 4.50 7.50 17.69
CA PHE A 179 3.16 7.01 18.03
C PHE A 179 2.27 8.11 18.63
N THR A 180 2.83 9.23 19.07
CA THR A 180 2.09 10.26 19.82
C THR A 180 2.09 11.61 19.14
N LYS A 181 3.27 12.19 18.89
CA LYS A 181 3.42 13.54 18.33
C LYS A 181 3.23 13.55 16.83
N ASP A 182 3.90 12.66 16.11
CA ASP A 182 3.85 12.58 14.64
C ASP A 182 3.73 11.13 14.14
N PRO A 183 2.53 10.52 14.26
CA PRO A 183 2.31 9.15 13.79
C PRO A 183 2.35 9.01 12.27
N ASN A 184 2.25 10.10 11.51
CA ASN A 184 2.36 10.06 10.06
C ASN A 184 3.72 9.55 9.58
N GLN A 185 4.81 9.84 10.35
CA GLN A 185 6.15 9.38 10.02
C GLN A 185 6.25 7.85 9.90
N LEU A 186 5.54 7.11 10.76
CA LEU A 186 5.53 5.65 10.68
C LEU A 186 4.85 5.16 9.38
N CYS A 187 3.78 5.84 8.95
CA CYS A 187 3.09 5.54 7.69
C CYS A 187 3.97 5.86 6.48
N PHE A 188 4.66 6.99 6.51
CA PHE A 188 5.54 7.45 5.43
C PHE A 188 6.78 6.57 5.23
N VAL A 189 7.14 5.72 6.18
CA VAL A 189 8.19 4.70 5.99
C VAL A 189 7.94 3.89 4.71
N CYS A 190 6.70 3.48 4.46
CA CYS A 190 6.32 2.66 3.31
C CYS A 190 5.50 3.43 2.27
N HIS A 191 4.67 4.41 2.69
CA HIS A 191 3.76 5.14 1.81
C HIS A 191 4.35 6.43 1.20
N ALA A 192 5.66 6.65 1.29
CA ALA A 192 6.34 7.76 0.62
C ALA A 192 7.34 7.24 -0.42
N ASN A 193 7.60 8.09 -1.43
CA ASN A 193 8.63 7.87 -2.46
C ASN A 193 8.52 6.55 -3.23
N GLU A 194 7.31 6.03 -3.43
CA GLU A 194 7.11 4.83 -4.21
C GLU A 194 7.43 5.11 -5.69
N HIS A 195 8.40 4.38 -6.23
CA HIS A 195 8.92 4.61 -7.57
C HIS A 195 8.93 3.34 -8.41
N SER A 196 9.07 3.51 -9.71
CA SER A 196 9.22 2.41 -10.64
C SER A 196 10.49 1.60 -10.33
N TYR A 197 10.37 0.29 -10.46
CA TYR A 197 11.49 -0.64 -10.29
C TYR A 197 12.59 -0.44 -11.34
N ILE A 198 12.20 -0.12 -12.58
CA ILE A 198 13.13 0.07 -13.70
C ILE A 198 13.54 1.53 -13.93
N ASN A 199 12.82 2.50 -13.38
CA ASN A 199 13.15 3.92 -13.41
C ASN A 199 12.96 4.55 -12.04
N LYS A 200 13.99 4.54 -11.22
CA LYS A 200 13.96 5.04 -9.84
C LYS A 200 13.60 6.54 -9.73
N ASN A 201 13.76 7.31 -10.80
CA ASN A 201 13.37 8.72 -10.85
C ASN A 201 11.86 8.91 -11.11
N LEU A 202 11.17 7.89 -11.58
CA LEU A 202 9.73 7.92 -11.75
C LEU A 202 9.03 7.57 -10.43
N ILE A 203 8.82 8.56 -9.59
CA ILE A 203 8.02 8.46 -8.37
C ILE A 203 6.55 8.60 -8.76
N PHE A 204 5.74 7.59 -8.50
CA PHE A 204 4.32 7.57 -8.85
C PHE A 204 3.40 7.73 -7.62
N THR A 205 3.91 7.64 -6.41
CA THR A 205 3.21 7.92 -5.16
C THR A 205 4.16 8.50 -4.13
N ASN A 206 3.75 9.61 -3.51
CA ASN A 206 4.49 10.20 -2.40
C ASN A 206 3.54 10.89 -1.42
N MET A 207 2.96 10.11 -0.52
CA MET A 207 2.02 10.61 0.47
C MET A 207 2.62 11.71 1.37
N GLU A 208 3.92 11.66 1.66
CA GLU A 208 4.60 12.67 2.48
C GLU A 208 4.61 14.04 1.80
N LYS A 209 4.87 14.10 0.46
CA LYS A 209 4.82 15.33 -0.33
C LYS A 209 3.40 15.80 -0.67
N GLU A 210 2.48 14.86 -0.81
CA GLU A 210 1.10 15.15 -1.16
C GLU A 210 0.28 15.65 0.04
N TYR A 211 0.73 15.34 1.25
CA TYR A 211 0.01 15.63 2.49
C TYR A 211 -0.03 17.13 2.79
N LYS A 212 -1.23 17.64 3.12
CA LYS A 212 -1.45 19.03 3.51
C LYS A 212 -2.32 19.11 4.76
N GLY A 213 -1.81 19.72 5.80
CA GLY A 213 -2.53 19.94 7.07
C GLY A 213 -1.91 19.21 8.24
N ASN A 214 -2.56 19.33 9.40
CA ASN A 214 -2.09 18.82 10.70
C ASN A 214 -2.79 17.53 11.14
N GLN A 215 -3.75 17.04 10.37
CA GLN A 215 -4.54 15.85 10.68
C GLN A 215 -3.65 14.60 10.64
N LYS A 216 -3.80 13.72 11.62
CA LYS A 216 -2.99 12.50 11.67
C LYS A 216 -3.64 11.38 10.86
N CYS A 217 -2.86 10.63 10.07
CA CYS A 217 -3.37 9.49 9.27
C CYS A 217 -4.21 8.52 10.11
N VAL A 218 -3.75 8.26 11.33
CA VAL A 218 -4.43 7.37 12.28
C VAL A 218 -5.81 7.87 12.73
N GLU A 219 -6.14 9.15 12.54
CA GLU A 219 -7.44 9.72 12.93
C GLU A 219 -8.57 9.30 12.00
N CYS A 220 -8.24 8.99 10.74
CA CYS A 220 -9.18 8.46 9.76
C CYS A 220 -8.98 6.95 9.55
N HIS A 221 -7.73 6.52 9.31
CA HIS A 221 -7.43 5.14 8.89
C HIS A 221 -7.40 4.13 10.04
N MET A 222 -7.34 4.58 11.30
CA MET A 222 -7.40 3.75 12.49
C MET A 222 -8.49 4.28 13.47
N SER A 223 -9.59 4.79 12.93
CA SER A 223 -10.72 5.37 13.64
C SER A 223 -11.81 4.31 13.94
N PRO A 224 -12.63 4.51 14.97
CA PRO A 224 -12.48 5.50 16.03
C PRO A 224 -11.43 5.10 17.07
N LYS A 225 -11.15 6.02 17.99
CA LYS A 225 -10.44 5.76 19.24
C LYS A 225 -11.46 5.29 20.27
N VAL A 226 -11.19 4.21 20.99
CA VAL A 226 -12.12 3.62 21.95
C VAL A 226 -11.43 3.38 23.29
N HIS A 227 -12.15 3.63 24.37
CA HIS A 227 -11.68 3.40 25.73
C HIS A 227 -11.88 1.93 26.11
N LYS A 228 -10.83 1.10 26.03
CA LYS A 228 -10.86 -0.35 26.26
C LYS A 228 -9.54 -0.85 26.82
N TYR A 229 -9.56 -2.09 27.29
CA TYR A 229 -8.32 -2.78 27.63
C TYR A 229 -7.55 -3.15 26.37
N ALA A 230 -6.27 -2.73 26.30
CA ALA A 230 -5.40 -3.06 25.18
C ALA A 230 -4.94 -4.53 25.22
N ALA A 231 -4.95 -5.16 26.39
CA ALA A 231 -4.58 -6.55 26.60
C ALA A 231 -5.49 -7.21 27.62
N THR A 232 -5.64 -8.53 27.57
CA THR A 232 -6.42 -9.33 28.51
C THR A 232 -5.66 -9.69 29.77
N TYR A 233 -4.34 -9.48 29.79
CA TYR A 233 -3.48 -9.85 30.92
C TYR A 233 -3.45 -8.74 31.96
N ARG A 234 -3.55 -9.16 33.23
CA ARG A 234 -3.45 -8.29 34.41
C ARG A 234 -2.00 -8.20 34.89
N TYR A 235 -1.40 -7.03 34.88
CA TYR A 235 -0.11 -6.79 35.51
C TYR A 235 -0.33 -6.41 36.98
N ASN A 236 0.21 -7.18 37.92
CA ASN A 236 -0.01 -7.03 39.37
C ASN A 236 -1.52 -6.96 39.73
N GLY A 237 -2.32 -7.84 39.12
CA GLY A 237 -3.77 -7.91 39.38
C GLY A 237 -4.63 -6.79 38.80
N LYS A 238 -4.02 -5.78 38.17
CA LYS A 238 -4.76 -4.60 37.66
C LYS A 238 -4.76 -4.56 36.13
N LEU A 239 -5.95 -4.43 35.55
CA LEU A 239 -6.14 -4.04 34.15
C LEU A 239 -6.39 -2.53 34.11
N LYS A 240 -5.70 -1.84 33.21
CA LYS A 240 -5.93 -0.42 32.97
C LYS A 240 -6.55 -0.21 31.59
N PRO A 241 -7.78 0.31 31.49
CA PRO A 241 -8.36 0.69 30.20
C PRO A 241 -7.60 1.88 29.63
N ARG A 242 -7.57 1.98 28.30
CA ARG A 242 -6.82 2.99 27.56
C ARG A 242 -7.57 3.39 26.31
N ASP A 243 -7.30 4.59 25.84
CA ASP A 243 -7.78 5.04 24.54
C ASP A 243 -6.95 4.39 23.44
N ILE A 244 -7.45 3.31 22.89
CA ILE A 244 -6.83 2.56 21.82
C ILE A 244 -7.51 2.82 20.47
N ARG A 245 -6.76 2.73 19.39
CA ARG A 245 -7.27 2.86 18.03
C ARG A 245 -7.59 1.50 17.44
N TYR A 246 -8.57 1.46 16.55
CA TYR A 246 -8.80 0.29 15.72
C TYR A 246 -7.61 0.03 14.80
N HIS A 247 -7.22 -1.23 14.63
CA HIS A 247 -6.13 -1.67 13.77
C HIS A 247 -6.64 -2.24 12.43
N LYS A 248 -7.77 -1.73 11.95
CA LYS A 248 -8.35 -2.12 10.65
C LYS A 248 -7.59 -1.53 9.48
N PHE A 249 -6.93 -0.39 9.68
CA PHE A 249 -6.24 0.34 8.62
C PHE A 249 -7.18 0.57 7.41
N ASP A 250 -8.39 1.07 7.72
CA ASP A 250 -9.40 1.33 6.71
C ASP A 250 -8.86 2.30 5.65
N GLY A 251 -8.99 1.95 4.39
CA GLY A 251 -8.43 2.71 3.26
C GLY A 251 -9.28 2.53 2.00
N ALA A 252 -8.62 2.51 0.86
CA ALA A 252 -9.27 2.49 -0.46
C ALA A 252 -10.27 1.34 -0.67
N HIS A 253 -10.09 0.22 0.04
CA HIS A 253 -10.95 -0.96 -0.04
C HIS A 253 -12.21 -0.84 0.83
N LYS A 254 -12.34 0.23 1.62
CA LYS A 254 -13.45 0.41 2.55
C LYS A 254 -14.48 1.35 1.96
N GLU A 255 -15.63 0.83 1.58
CA GLU A 255 -16.69 1.57 0.89
C GLU A 255 -17.15 2.81 1.67
N GLN A 256 -17.31 2.68 2.99
CA GLN A 256 -17.76 3.76 3.85
C GLN A 256 -16.87 5.01 3.83
N LEU A 257 -15.57 4.84 3.56
CA LEU A 257 -14.64 5.97 3.46
C LEU A 257 -14.83 6.78 2.16
N TRP A 258 -15.46 6.19 1.14
CA TRP A 258 -15.70 6.88 -0.13
C TRP A 258 -16.94 7.72 -0.13
N LYS A 259 -17.97 7.36 0.63
CA LYS A 259 -19.22 8.10 0.68
C LYS A 259 -18.95 9.54 1.11
N ASN A 260 -19.22 10.50 0.20
CA ASN A 260 -18.97 11.93 0.39
C ASN A 260 -17.49 12.31 0.63
N ALA A 261 -16.52 11.46 0.28
CA ALA A 261 -15.10 11.77 0.41
C ALA A 261 -14.66 12.95 -0.47
N LEU A 262 -15.37 13.20 -1.57
CA LEU A 262 -15.22 14.35 -2.46
C LEU A 262 -16.54 15.13 -2.54
N GLN A 263 -16.44 16.43 -2.80
CA GLN A 263 -17.58 17.30 -3.02
C GLN A 263 -17.70 17.59 -4.52
N LEU A 264 -18.94 17.61 -5.03
CA LEU A 264 -19.25 17.80 -6.45
C LEU A 264 -20.11 19.04 -6.64
N SER A 265 -19.76 19.90 -7.58
CA SER A 265 -20.60 21.00 -8.04
C SER A 265 -20.68 21.02 -9.56
N LEU A 266 -21.86 21.39 -10.08
CA LEU A 266 -22.16 21.50 -11.48
C LEU A 266 -22.54 22.95 -11.76
N LYS A 267 -22.03 23.50 -12.89
CA LYS A 267 -22.41 24.84 -13.37
C LYS A 267 -22.63 24.76 -14.87
N ASP A 268 -23.81 25.26 -15.31
CA ASP A 268 -24.06 25.51 -16.73
C ASP A 268 -23.23 26.71 -17.21
N ALA A 269 -22.57 26.55 -18.30
CA ALA A 269 -21.76 27.56 -18.94
C ALA A 269 -22.09 27.64 -20.46
N GLY A 270 -23.37 27.63 -20.80
CA GLY A 270 -23.88 27.65 -22.16
C GLY A 270 -23.64 26.32 -22.88
N ASP A 271 -22.74 26.31 -23.86
CA ASP A 271 -22.39 25.11 -24.65
C ASP A 271 -21.60 24.06 -23.84
N HIS A 272 -21.30 24.35 -22.57
CA HIS A 272 -20.49 23.48 -21.76
C HIS A 272 -21.08 23.31 -20.34
N LEU A 273 -20.81 22.16 -19.76
CA LEU A 273 -21.00 21.91 -18.34
C LEU A 273 -19.64 21.93 -17.63
N LEU A 274 -19.54 22.73 -16.57
CA LEU A 274 -18.38 22.75 -15.68
C LEU A 274 -18.65 21.84 -14.49
N ILE A 275 -17.85 20.79 -14.40
CA ILE A 275 -17.92 19.78 -13.32
C ILE A 275 -16.74 20.05 -12.39
N THR A 276 -16.99 20.62 -11.22
CA THR A 276 -15.95 20.90 -10.23
C THR A 276 -15.98 19.88 -9.11
N ILE A 277 -14.85 19.18 -8.91
CA ILE A 277 -14.65 18.19 -7.86
C ILE A 277 -13.68 18.77 -6.85
N LYS A 278 -14.14 18.98 -5.62
CA LYS A 278 -13.35 19.49 -4.50
C LYS A 278 -12.92 18.33 -3.60
N ASN A 279 -11.65 18.31 -3.25
CA ASN A 279 -11.06 17.34 -2.34
C ASN A 279 -10.81 17.98 -0.97
N PRO A 280 -11.63 17.70 0.04
CA PRO A 280 -11.43 18.20 1.41
C PRO A 280 -10.40 17.39 2.19
N GLN A 281 -9.87 16.30 1.63
CA GLN A 281 -8.94 15.41 2.32
C GLN A 281 -7.52 16.00 2.37
N PRO A 282 -6.68 15.58 3.33
CA PRO A 282 -5.33 16.10 3.49
C PRO A 282 -4.30 15.51 2.51
N HIS A 283 -4.69 14.64 1.61
CA HIS A 283 -3.86 14.04 0.57
C HIS A 283 -4.58 14.06 -0.77
N ASN A 284 -3.85 13.87 -1.86
CA ASN A 284 -4.44 13.78 -3.19
C ASN A 284 -5.41 12.60 -3.32
N ILE A 285 -6.39 12.71 -4.20
CA ILE A 285 -7.30 11.63 -4.56
C ILE A 285 -7.38 11.52 -6.09
N PRO A 286 -7.09 10.35 -6.67
CA PRO A 286 -6.55 9.15 -6.04
C PRO A 286 -5.10 9.33 -5.59
N SER A 287 -4.69 8.58 -4.57
CA SER A 287 -3.33 8.55 -4.05
C SER A 287 -3.00 7.20 -3.38
N GLY A 288 -1.78 7.08 -2.83
CA GLY A 288 -1.29 5.92 -2.09
C GLY A 288 -0.90 4.73 -2.95
N PHE A 289 -1.17 4.76 -4.25
CA PHE A 289 -0.79 3.73 -5.21
C PHE A 289 -1.01 4.23 -6.65
N GLY A 290 -0.08 3.94 -7.54
CA GLY A 290 -0.21 4.33 -8.95
C GLY A 290 -1.24 3.51 -9.72
N GLY A 291 -2.03 4.18 -10.56
CA GLY A 291 -3.04 3.53 -11.40
C GLY A 291 -4.44 3.42 -10.80
N ARG A 292 -4.66 4.00 -9.61
CA ARG A 292 -6.00 4.24 -9.07
C ARG A 292 -6.76 5.28 -9.90
N GLU A 293 -8.09 5.26 -9.83
CA GLU A 293 -8.93 6.04 -10.72
C GLU A 293 -10.11 6.67 -9.99
N ILE A 294 -10.40 7.95 -10.31
CA ILE A 294 -11.73 8.52 -10.14
C ILE A 294 -12.43 8.47 -11.49
N LEU A 295 -13.56 7.81 -11.53
CA LEU A 295 -14.43 7.71 -12.69
C LEU A 295 -15.54 8.76 -12.55
N VAL A 296 -15.63 9.69 -13.51
CA VAL A 296 -16.68 10.70 -13.59
C VAL A 296 -17.66 10.23 -14.66
N GLN A 297 -18.79 9.70 -14.23
CA GLN A 297 -19.87 9.26 -15.12
C GLN A 297 -20.85 10.41 -15.29
N ILE A 298 -21.14 10.78 -16.54
CA ILE A 298 -22.01 11.89 -16.91
C ILE A 298 -23.15 11.31 -17.73
N GLU A 299 -24.36 11.46 -17.26
CA GLU A 299 -25.58 10.99 -17.90
C GLU A 299 -26.38 12.20 -18.36
N TYR A 300 -26.59 12.29 -19.69
CA TYR A 300 -27.41 13.30 -20.34
C TYR A 300 -28.81 12.72 -20.63
N TYR A 301 -29.83 13.50 -20.35
CA TYR A 301 -31.24 13.12 -20.57
C TYR A 301 -31.89 14.07 -21.60
N HIS A 302 -32.25 13.54 -22.75
CA HIS A 302 -32.94 14.25 -23.85
C HIS A 302 -33.85 13.29 -24.61
N GLY A 303 -34.86 12.74 -23.94
CA GLY A 303 -35.61 11.57 -24.42
C GLY A 303 -34.90 10.29 -24.04
N ASP A 304 -33.87 9.91 -24.81
CA ASP A 304 -32.98 8.81 -24.45
C ASP A 304 -31.87 9.24 -23.50
N LYS A 305 -31.24 8.25 -22.89
CA LYS A 305 -30.14 8.45 -21.97
C LYS A 305 -28.78 8.22 -22.66
N GLU A 306 -27.97 9.26 -22.77
CA GLU A 306 -26.60 9.15 -23.21
C GLU A 306 -25.64 9.15 -22.01
N THR A 307 -24.60 8.30 -22.02
CA THR A 307 -23.60 8.23 -20.93
C THR A 307 -22.20 8.48 -21.48
N LYS A 308 -21.53 9.48 -20.90
CA LYS A 308 -20.11 9.78 -21.11
C LYS A 308 -19.32 9.52 -19.85
N THR A 309 -18.09 9.03 -20.01
CA THR A 309 -17.19 8.74 -18.88
C THR A 309 -15.87 9.48 -19.03
N VAL A 310 -15.41 10.14 -17.96
CA VAL A 310 -14.09 10.76 -17.86
C VAL A 310 -13.31 10.08 -16.74
N SER A 311 -12.10 9.61 -17.07
CA SER A 311 -11.19 8.97 -16.14
C SER A 311 -10.15 9.96 -15.59
N LEU A 312 -10.06 10.07 -14.27
CA LEU A 312 -9.00 10.81 -13.61
C LEU A 312 -8.01 9.80 -13.03
N THR A 313 -7.04 9.41 -13.82
CA THR A 313 -5.99 8.43 -13.49
C THR A 313 -4.67 8.82 -14.14
N THR A 314 -3.60 8.12 -13.75
CA THR A 314 -2.29 8.22 -14.39
C THR A 314 -2.03 6.94 -15.17
N TYR A 315 -1.64 7.09 -16.44
CA TYR A 315 -1.25 5.99 -17.31
C TYR A 315 0.27 5.85 -17.37
N TYR A 316 0.74 4.63 -17.52
CA TYR A 316 2.15 4.29 -17.43
C TYR A 316 2.65 3.62 -18.72
N LYS A 317 3.88 3.96 -19.13
CA LYS A 317 4.46 3.48 -20.39
C LYS A 317 5.88 2.98 -20.21
N ARG A 318 6.23 1.97 -20.99
CA ARG A 318 7.57 1.41 -21.17
C ARG A 318 8.21 1.92 -22.46
N LYS A 319 9.36 1.30 -22.84
CA LYS A 319 10.01 1.57 -24.14
C LYS A 319 9.01 1.46 -25.28
N ARG A 320 9.17 2.32 -26.30
CA ARG A 320 8.31 2.39 -27.50
C ARG A 320 6.82 2.62 -27.19
N GLY A 321 6.51 3.34 -26.10
CA GLY A 321 5.13 3.69 -25.74
C GLY A 321 4.23 2.55 -25.28
N LYS A 322 4.75 1.34 -25.10
CA LYS A 322 3.96 0.18 -24.65
C LYS A 322 3.37 0.42 -23.26
N LYS A 323 2.12 0.06 -23.06
CA LYS A 323 1.40 0.13 -21.79
C LYS A 323 2.14 -0.62 -20.68
N SER A 324 2.03 -0.12 -19.44
CA SER A 324 2.77 -0.63 -18.30
C SER A 324 2.01 -0.49 -17.00
N ILE A 325 2.39 -1.27 -15.99
CA ILE A 325 2.05 -0.99 -14.60
C ILE A 325 3.04 0.04 -14.02
N PRO A 326 2.69 0.76 -12.93
CA PRO A 326 3.55 1.79 -12.35
C PRO A 326 4.97 1.29 -12.05
N HIS A 327 5.08 0.11 -11.44
CA HIS A 327 6.35 -0.48 -11.00
C HIS A 327 7.32 -0.83 -12.14
N SER A 328 6.84 -1.01 -13.38
CA SER A 328 7.69 -1.30 -14.54
C SER A 328 7.69 -0.18 -15.59
N ALA A 329 7.23 1.01 -15.24
CA ALA A 329 7.13 2.13 -16.14
C ALA A 329 8.45 2.90 -16.30
N LEU A 330 8.71 3.40 -17.50
CA LEU A 330 9.76 4.38 -17.77
C LEU A 330 9.23 5.81 -17.75
N LYS A 331 7.95 5.99 -18.11
CA LYS A 331 7.27 7.28 -18.16
C LYS A 331 5.83 7.15 -17.65
N ALA A 332 5.29 8.23 -17.12
CA ALA A 332 3.89 8.38 -16.76
C ALA A 332 3.25 9.51 -17.56
N SER A 333 1.94 9.45 -17.76
CA SER A 333 1.13 10.57 -18.23
C SER A 333 1.07 11.67 -17.16
N LYS A 334 0.45 12.82 -17.50
CA LYS A 334 0.11 13.83 -16.50
C LYS A 334 -0.69 13.21 -15.36
N ASN A 335 -0.33 13.56 -14.15
CA ASN A 335 -1.10 13.17 -12.96
C ASN A 335 -2.43 13.93 -12.95
N LEU A 336 -3.55 13.20 -13.00
CA LEU A 336 -4.90 13.76 -13.00
C LEU A 336 -5.57 13.69 -11.63
N SER A 337 -4.87 13.36 -10.56
CA SER A 337 -5.42 13.38 -9.20
C SER A 337 -5.94 14.78 -8.82
N ILE A 338 -6.88 14.79 -7.89
CA ILE A 338 -7.43 16.02 -7.30
C ILE A 338 -6.54 16.38 -6.12
N PRO A 339 -5.92 17.56 -6.10
CA PRO A 339 -4.95 17.93 -5.07
C PRO A 339 -5.55 17.91 -3.66
N ALA A 340 -4.72 17.64 -2.67
CA ALA A 340 -5.06 17.77 -1.25
C ALA A 340 -5.58 19.17 -0.94
N LYS A 341 -6.74 19.28 -0.26
CA LYS A 341 -7.41 20.55 0.09
C LYS A 341 -7.69 21.46 -1.13
N GLY A 342 -7.71 20.87 -2.33
CA GLY A 342 -7.87 21.58 -3.60
C GLY A 342 -9.08 21.11 -4.39
N SER A 343 -9.14 21.54 -5.65
CA SER A 343 -10.21 21.18 -6.58
C SER A 343 -9.67 20.94 -7.99
N LYS A 344 -10.51 20.30 -8.81
CA LYS A 344 -10.29 20.10 -10.24
C LYS A 344 -11.59 20.35 -10.97
N THR A 345 -11.55 21.18 -12.00
CA THR A 345 -12.70 21.43 -12.88
C THR A 345 -12.47 20.73 -14.22
N ILE A 346 -13.51 20.01 -14.65
CA ILE A 346 -13.60 19.36 -15.96
C ILE A 346 -14.63 20.13 -16.75
N LYS A 347 -14.27 20.54 -17.95
CA LYS A 347 -15.16 21.17 -18.94
C LYS A 347 -15.59 20.08 -19.93
N VAL A 348 -16.89 19.87 -20.07
CA VAL A 348 -17.46 18.94 -21.06
C VAL A 348 -18.46 19.67 -21.95
N THR A 349 -18.50 19.33 -23.22
CA THR A 349 -19.51 19.86 -24.15
C THR A 349 -20.88 19.37 -23.72
N LYS A 350 -21.83 20.28 -23.66
CA LYS A 350 -23.22 20.04 -23.35
C LYS A 350 -23.98 19.76 -24.66
N PRO A 351 -24.63 18.60 -24.83
CA PRO A 351 -25.51 18.39 -25.99
C PRO A 351 -26.66 19.40 -25.97
N GLN A 352 -27.19 19.70 -27.15
CA GLN A 352 -28.38 20.54 -27.29
C GLN A 352 -29.63 19.80 -26.80
N ASN A 353 -30.66 20.53 -26.40
CA ASN A 353 -31.98 20.03 -26.03
C ASN A 353 -31.99 19.02 -24.89
N ILE A 354 -31.03 19.11 -23.97
CA ILE A 354 -31.03 18.26 -22.76
C ILE A 354 -31.93 18.88 -21.70
N SER A 355 -32.70 18.05 -20.98
CA SER A 355 -33.55 18.46 -19.87
C SER A 355 -32.83 18.35 -18.52
N LYS A 356 -31.86 17.43 -18.43
CA LYS A 356 -31.17 17.12 -17.17
C LYS A 356 -29.81 16.50 -17.45
N VAL A 357 -28.84 16.81 -16.58
CA VAL A 357 -27.58 16.08 -16.49
C VAL A 357 -27.40 15.56 -15.06
N LYS A 358 -27.04 14.30 -14.95
CA LYS A 358 -26.60 13.67 -13.69
C LYS A 358 -25.13 13.32 -13.78
N VAL A 359 -24.35 13.75 -12.79
CA VAL A 359 -22.93 13.39 -12.67
C VAL A 359 -22.73 12.55 -11.44
N THR A 360 -22.10 11.38 -11.60
CA THR A 360 -21.80 10.46 -10.51
C THR A 360 -20.29 10.21 -10.46
N LEU A 361 -19.72 10.30 -9.26
CA LEU A 361 -18.31 10.00 -9.01
C LEU A 361 -18.17 8.60 -8.41
N TYR A 362 -17.27 7.82 -8.98
CA TYR A 362 -16.85 6.53 -8.45
C TYR A 362 -15.35 6.49 -8.28
N TYR A 363 -14.91 5.66 -7.33
CA TYR A 363 -13.51 5.31 -7.17
C TYR A 363 -13.28 3.87 -7.62
N LYS A 364 -12.13 3.62 -8.28
CA LYS A 364 -11.65 2.28 -8.61
C LYS A 364 -10.24 2.06 -8.05
N LEU A 365 -10.00 0.87 -7.55
CA LEU A 365 -8.69 0.49 -6.99
C LEU A 365 -7.60 0.43 -8.06
N VAL A 366 -7.96 0.08 -9.28
CA VAL A 366 -7.10 0.09 -10.47
C VAL A 366 -7.91 0.54 -11.68
N ASN A 367 -7.26 1.22 -12.63
CA ASN A 367 -7.87 1.51 -13.91
C ASN A 367 -7.93 0.26 -14.80
N ASP A 368 -8.75 0.31 -15.85
CA ASP A 368 -8.98 -0.84 -16.73
C ASP A 368 -7.70 -1.30 -17.45
N GLU A 369 -6.78 -0.39 -17.75
CA GLU A 369 -5.52 -0.74 -18.41
C GLU A 369 -4.65 -1.64 -17.53
N ILE A 370 -4.48 -1.30 -16.25
CA ILE A 370 -3.71 -2.11 -15.28
C ILE A 370 -4.44 -3.43 -14.99
N HIS A 371 -5.77 -3.38 -14.84
CA HIS A 371 -6.59 -4.57 -14.65
C HIS A 371 -6.32 -5.61 -15.76
N LEU A 372 -6.36 -5.18 -17.01
CA LEU A 372 -6.11 -6.05 -18.18
C LEU A 372 -4.66 -6.52 -18.25
N LEU A 373 -3.68 -5.64 -18.00
CA LEU A 373 -2.26 -5.99 -18.04
C LEU A 373 -1.88 -7.05 -17.02
N LEU A 374 -2.47 -6.99 -15.83
CA LEU A 374 -2.23 -7.93 -14.74
C LEU A 374 -3.16 -9.14 -14.77
N LYS A 375 -4.21 -9.12 -15.59
CA LYS A 375 -5.24 -10.17 -15.64
C LYS A 375 -5.79 -10.46 -14.25
N LEU A 376 -6.22 -9.41 -13.55
CA LEU A 376 -6.80 -9.52 -12.23
C LEU A 376 -8.15 -10.22 -12.31
N LYS A 377 -8.47 -11.06 -11.31
CA LYS A 377 -9.67 -11.90 -11.32
C LYS A 377 -10.64 -11.60 -10.17
N GLU A 378 -10.12 -11.12 -9.03
CA GLU A 378 -10.97 -10.82 -7.88
C GLU A 378 -11.86 -9.61 -8.18
N ASP A 379 -13.16 -9.69 -7.88
CA ASP A 379 -14.18 -8.67 -8.17
C ASP A 379 -13.86 -7.30 -7.61
N ILE A 380 -13.11 -7.25 -6.51
CA ILE A 380 -12.72 -6.00 -5.85
C ILE A 380 -11.96 -5.06 -6.80
N TRP A 381 -11.23 -5.60 -7.79
CA TRP A 381 -10.42 -4.82 -8.73
C TRP A 381 -11.26 -4.13 -9.82
N GLN A 382 -12.48 -4.60 -10.07
CA GLN A 382 -13.43 -3.99 -11.00
C GLN A 382 -14.49 -3.14 -10.29
N LYS A 383 -14.60 -3.29 -8.95
CA LYS A 383 -15.63 -2.63 -8.16
C LYS A 383 -15.53 -1.11 -8.30
N LYS A 384 -16.69 -0.49 -8.58
CA LYS A 384 -16.89 0.96 -8.56
C LYS A 384 -17.42 1.34 -7.17
N PHE A 385 -16.60 2.01 -6.36
CA PHE A 385 -17.02 2.52 -5.05
C PHE A 385 -17.71 3.88 -5.26
N PHE A 386 -18.97 3.97 -4.91
CA PHE A 386 -19.73 5.23 -5.01
C PHE A 386 -19.16 6.29 -4.06
N ILE A 387 -18.99 7.52 -4.60
CA ILE A 387 -18.53 8.67 -3.82
C ILE A 387 -19.68 9.63 -3.58
N THR A 388 -20.23 10.21 -4.63
CA THR A 388 -21.32 11.18 -4.59
C THR A 388 -21.93 11.35 -5.97
N SER A 389 -23.14 11.92 -6.03
CA SER A 389 -23.76 12.34 -7.30
C SER A 389 -24.44 13.68 -7.16
N LYS A 390 -24.57 14.38 -8.30
CA LYS A 390 -25.31 15.65 -8.40
C LYS A 390 -26.02 15.73 -9.73
N GLU A 391 -27.17 16.41 -9.72
CA GLU A 391 -27.96 16.67 -10.92
C GLU A 391 -28.12 18.17 -11.14
N ILE A 392 -28.26 18.57 -12.40
CA ILE A 392 -28.68 19.88 -12.84
C ILE A 392 -29.77 19.73 -13.88
N LYS A 393 -30.83 20.54 -13.80
CA LYS A 393 -31.95 20.61 -14.78
C LYS A 393 -31.78 21.86 -15.61
N PHE A 394 -32.25 21.85 -16.85
CA PHE A 394 -32.17 22.95 -17.84
C PHE A 394 -33.56 23.36 -18.29
#